data_dc873d6efd069234e5ba0495a6703bf6
#
_entry.id   dc873d6efd069234e5ba0495a6703bf6
#
_cell.length_a   1.000
_cell.length_b   1.000
_cell.length_c   1.000
_cell.angle_alpha   90.00
_cell.angle_beta   90.00
_cell.angle_gamma   90.00
#
_symmetry.space_group_name_H-M   'P 1'
#
loop_
_entity.id
_entity.type
_entity.pdbx_description
1 polymer ?
#
loop_
_entity_poly.entity_id
_entity_poly.type
_entity_poly.pdbx_seq_one_letter_code
_entity_poly.pdbx_strand_id
1 'polypeptide(L)'
;GSGYLTTPTVTLSTNATTNAVANIVGEDSASGGNINAKYISRRVTLEDGFDASDLKVILNTYKPLGTGVHLFYKVKGETDPEDFDSKGYVLMTQETPSTIYSGNEGDVKEYIYKTSGEEIKYTSNGVNYDTFKSFAVKAVMTSNNVTVVPKIRDIRIIALD
;
A
#
# COMPACT_ATOMS: atom_id res chain seq x y z
N GLY A 1 0.41 -18.25 24.85
CA GLY A 1 -0.48 -17.60 23.91
C GLY A 1 -1.72 -18.45 23.73
N SER A 2 -2.88 -17.99 24.21
CA SER A 2 -4.18 -18.62 23.96
C SER A 2 -4.58 -18.34 22.52
N GLY A 3 -4.50 -19.37 21.67
CA GLY A 3 -5.02 -19.31 20.31
C GLY A 3 -6.53 -19.08 20.30
N TYR A 4 -7.05 -18.50 19.23
CA TYR A 4 -8.49 -18.38 19.02
C TYR A 4 -9.14 -19.75 19.08
N LEU A 5 -10.05 -19.94 20.04
CA LEU A 5 -10.78 -21.19 20.25
C LEU A 5 -12.00 -21.35 19.31
N THR A 6 -12.28 -20.34 18.49
CA THR A 6 -13.35 -20.37 17.49
C THR A 6 -12.86 -19.73 16.20
N THR A 7 -13.09 -20.41 15.09
CA THR A 7 -12.87 -19.85 13.75
C THR A 7 -13.79 -18.63 13.58
N PRO A 8 -13.27 -17.44 13.22
CA PRO A 8 -14.11 -16.29 12.99
C PRO A 8 -15.08 -16.60 11.85
N THR A 9 -16.38 -16.51 12.11
CA THR A 9 -17.41 -16.67 11.10
C THR A 9 -17.59 -15.34 10.39
N VAL A 10 -17.23 -15.27 9.12
CA VAL A 10 -17.57 -14.13 8.25
C VAL A 10 -18.98 -14.38 7.72
N THR A 11 -19.96 -13.64 8.21
CA THR A 11 -21.31 -13.68 7.69
C THR A 11 -21.42 -12.69 6.55
N LEU A 12 -21.50 -13.17 5.31
CA LEU A 12 -21.84 -12.34 4.16
C LEU A 12 -23.37 -12.20 4.10
N SER A 13 -23.86 -10.96 4.07
CA SER A 13 -25.29 -10.73 3.84
C SER A 13 -25.64 -11.14 2.41
N THR A 14 -26.75 -11.87 2.23
CA THR A 14 -27.19 -12.49 0.98
C THR A 14 -27.56 -11.52 -0.14
N ASN A 15 -27.42 -10.20 0.05
CA ASN A 15 -27.71 -9.17 -0.94
C ASN A 15 -26.46 -8.50 -1.54
N ALA A 16 -25.26 -9.00 -1.27
CA ALA A 16 -24.04 -8.49 -1.87
C ALA A 16 -23.79 -9.15 -3.22
N THR A 17 -24.36 -8.57 -4.28
CA THR A 17 -23.96 -8.82 -5.69
C THR A 17 -22.60 -8.21 -6.03
N THR A 18 -21.89 -7.65 -5.07
CA THR A 18 -20.56 -7.11 -5.21
C THR A 18 -19.55 -8.10 -4.67
N ASN A 19 -18.56 -8.45 -5.51
CA ASN A 19 -17.40 -9.24 -5.14
C ASN A 19 -16.90 -8.82 -3.75
N ALA A 20 -16.71 -9.78 -2.85
CA ALA A 20 -16.10 -9.51 -1.56
C ALA A 20 -14.73 -8.86 -1.81
N VAL A 21 -14.66 -7.55 -1.65
CA VAL A 21 -13.39 -6.84 -1.66
C VAL A 21 -12.67 -7.28 -0.40
N ALA A 22 -11.52 -7.90 -0.57
CA ALA A 22 -10.70 -8.27 0.58
C ALA A 22 -10.43 -6.99 1.39
N ASN A 23 -10.86 -7.02 2.64
CA ASN A 23 -10.83 -5.84 3.48
C ASN A 23 -9.39 -5.58 3.95
N ILE A 24 -8.82 -4.47 3.52
CA ILE A 24 -7.47 -4.00 3.92
C ILE A 24 -7.49 -3.21 5.23
N VAL A 25 -8.54 -3.37 6.05
CA VAL A 25 -8.65 -2.71 7.36
C VAL A 25 -7.47 -3.07 8.25
N GLY A 26 -6.88 -2.06 8.89
CA GLY A 26 -5.74 -2.22 9.78
C GLY A 26 -4.39 -2.28 9.07
N GLU A 27 -4.38 -2.22 7.73
CA GLU A 27 -3.13 -2.15 6.97
C GLU A 27 -2.47 -0.75 7.02
N ASP A 28 -3.16 0.25 7.52
CA ASP A 28 -2.63 1.58 7.86
C ASP A 28 -1.77 1.59 9.14
N SER A 29 -1.83 0.54 9.93
CA SER A 29 -1.06 0.41 11.18
C SER A 29 0.44 0.58 10.99
N ALA A 30 1.09 1.27 11.92
CA ALA A 30 2.55 1.43 11.96
C ALA A 30 3.31 0.08 12.00
N SER A 31 2.71 -0.95 12.61
CA SER A 31 3.24 -2.32 12.65
C SER A 31 3.18 -3.07 11.31
N GLY A 32 2.55 -2.48 10.29
CA GLY A 32 2.46 -3.03 8.94
C GLY A 32 1.22 -3.88 8.65
N GLY A 33 0.26 -3.93 9.58
CA GLY A 33 -1.01 -4.64 9.39
C GLY A 33 -0.93 -6.17 9.52
N ASN A 34 -2.05 -6.84 9.27
CA ASN A 34 -2.22 -8.27 9.55
C ASN A 34 -2.18 -9.18 8.30
N ILE A 35 -2.29 -8.64 7.09
CA ILE A 35 -2.24 -9.43 5.86
C ILE A 35 -0.83 -10.01 5.69
N ASN A 36 -0.73 -11.32 5.49
CA ASN A 36 0.56 -12.02 5.35
C ASN A 36 1.21 -11.79 3.99
N ALA A 37 0.41 -11.68 2.92
CA ALA A 37 0.91 -11.47 1.56
C ALA A 37 1.25 -9.98 1.35
N LYS A 38 2.40 -9.56 1.87
CA LYS A 38 2.88 -8.17 1.77
C LYS A 38 4.37 -8.10 1.51
N TYR A 39 4.77 -6.99 0.90
CA TYR A 39 6.14 -6.55 0.77
C TYR A 39 6.28 -5.19 1.44
N ILE A 40 7.29 -4.99 2.24
CA ILE A 40 7.62 -3.70 2.86
C ILE A 40 9.04 -3.34 2.43
N SER A 41 9.20 -2.17 1.82
CA SER A 41 10.51 -1.67 1.45
C SER A 41 11.31 -1.29 2.71
N ARG A 42 12.62 -1.22 2.57
CA ARG A 42 13.44 -0.53 3.57
C ARG A 42 13.06 0.94 3.60
N ARG A 43 13.34 1.60 4.73
CA ARG A 43 13.33 3.05 4.79
C ARG A 43 14.36 3.61 3.81
N VAL A 44 13.92 4.52 2.98
CA VAL A 44 14.77 5.34 2.11
C VAL A 44 14.89 6.70 2.76
N THR A 45 16.09 7.25 2.82
CA THR A 45 16.35 8.63 3.25
C THR A 45 16.97 9.36 2.07
N LEU A 46 16.35 10.47 1.70
CA LEU A 46 16.86 11.33 0.63
C LEU A 46 18.17 11.97 1.06
N GLU A 47 19.01 12.32 0.10
CA GLU A 47 20.29 12.97 0.34
C GLU A 47 20.10 14.34 1.03
N ASP A 48 21.10 14.78 1.79
CA ASP A 48 21.04 16.05 2.50
C ASP A 48 20.83 17.21 1.52
N GLY A 49 19.90 18.10 1.88
CA GLY A 49 19.48 19.22 1.05
C GLY A 49 18.37 18.87 0.03
N PHE A 50 17.92 17.62 -0.02
CA PHE A 50 16.77 17.20 -0.84
C PHE A 50 15.63 16.71 0.03
N ASP A 51 14.49 17.32 -0.17
CA ASP A 51 13.19 16.88 0.34
C ASP A 51 12.29 16.57 -0.86
N ALA A 52 11.23 15.83 -0.65
CA ALA A 52 10.22 15.56 -1.68
C ALA A 52 8.82 15.87 -1.14
N SER A 53 7.93 16.23 -2.04
CA SER A 53 6.53 16.53 -1.71
C SER A 53 5.55 15.48 -2.22
N ASP A 54 5.95 14.58 -3.12
CA ASP A 54 5.08 13.52 -3.66
C ASP A 54 5.82 12.20 -3.88
N LEU A 55 5.04 11.11 -3.95
CA LEU A 55 5.51 9.76 -4.25
C LEU A 55 4.70 9.15 -5.38
N LYS A 56 5.40 8.66 -6.40
CA LYS A 56 4.83 7.85 -7.47
C LYS A 56 5.44 6.45 -7.43
N VAL A 57 4.58 5.43 -7.52
CA VAL A 57 5.03 4.04 -7.58
C VAL A 57 4.50 3.39 -8.85
N ILE A 58 5.38 2.73 -9.56
CA ILE A 58 5.07 1.99 -10.77
C ILE A 58 5.35 0.52 -10.49
N LEU A 59 4.32 -0.32 -10.67
CA LEU A 59 4.40 -1.76 -10.52
C LEU A 59 4.22 -2.46 -11.85
N ASN A 60 5.09 -3.41 -12.15
CA ASN A 60 4.83 -4.42 -13.16
C ASN A 60 4.33 -5.69 -12.47
N THR A 61 3.07 -6.04 -12.71
CA THR A 61 2.37 -7.05 -11.92
C THR A 61 1.52 -7.98 -12.79
N TYR A 62 1.63 -9.28 -12.55
CA TYR A 62 0.60 -10.23 -12.93
C TYR A 62 -0.54 -10.13 -11.91
N LYS A 63 -1.67 -9.62 -12.37
CA LYS A 63 -2.88 -9.39 -11.55
C LYS A 63 -4.06 -10.06 -12.21
N PRO A 64 -4.32 -11.33 -11.92
CA PRO A 64 -5.48 -12.04 -12.45
C PRO A 64 -6.79 -11.53 -11.85
N LEU A 65 -7.90 -11.81 -12.54
CA LEU A 65 -9.23 -11.45 -12.06
C LEU A 65 -9.48 -12.06 -10.67
N GLY A 66 -10.09 -11.28 -9.79
CA GLY A 66 -10.35 -11.68 -8.40
C GLY A 66 -9.19 -11.43 -7.45
N THR A 67 -8.10 -10.83 -7.93
CA THR A 67 -6.98 -10.41 -7.07
C THR A 67 -6.87 -8.90 -6.98
N GLY A 68 -6.20 -8.42 -5.94
CA GLY A 68 -5.89 -7.01 -5.71
C GLY A 68 -4.44 -6.80 -5.31
N VAL A 69 -3.91 -5.65 -5.68
CA VAL A 69 -2.64 -5.14 -5.17
C VAL A 69 -2.90 -3.73 -4.68
N HIS A 70 -2.58 -3.50 -3.41
CA HIS A 70 -2.81 -2.23 -2.75
C HIS A 70 -1.47 -1.69 -2.27
N LEU A 71 -1.19 -0.43 -2.58
CA LEU A 71 0.03 0.22 -2.14
C LEU A 71 -0.25 1.21 -1.02
N PHE A 72 0.67 1.24 -0.09
CA PHE A 72 0.69 2.17 1.02
C PHE A 72 2.07 2.81 1.11
N TYR A 73 2.11 4.00 1.63
CA TYR A 73 3.35 4.70 1.94
C TYR A 73 3.34 5.21 3.38
N LYS A 74 4.51 5.43 3.93
CA LYS A 74 4.71 6.27 5.12
C LYS A 74 5.90 7.18 4.91
N VAL A 75 5.82 8.37 5.47
CA VAL A 75 6.80 9.44 5.27
C VAL A 75 7.16 10.09 6.59
N LYS A 76 8.33 10.74 6.60
CA LYS A 76 8.79 11.55 7.72
C LYS A 76 9.59 12.73 7.18
N GLY A 77 9.21 13.95 7.58
CA GLY A 77 9.96 15.17 7.34
C GLY A 77 11.26 15.22 8.16
N GLU A 78 12.19 16.04 7.74
CA GLU A 78 13.50 16.15 8.38
C GLU A 78 13.37 16.60 9.85
N THR A 79 12.54 17.59 10.11
CA THR A 79 12.36 18.20 11.45
C THR A 79 11.25 17.55 12.27
N ASP A 80 10.58 16.53 11.75
CA ASP A 80 9.54 15.80 12.47
C ASP A 80 10.15 14.98 13.63
N PRO A 81 9.80 15.25 14.89
CA PRO A 81 10.41 14.57 16.04
C PRO A 81 9.90 13.14 16.24
N GLU A 82 8.76 12.78 15.63
CA GLU A 82 8.19 11.45 15.78
C GLU A 82 9.05 10.38 15.10
N ASP A 83 9.15 9.20 15.72
CA ASP A 83 9.92 8.12 15.17
C ASP A 83 9.30 7.59 13.87
N PHE A 84 10.12 7.33 12.86
CA PHE A 84 9.66 6.82 11.57
C PHE A 84 8.87 5.50 11.70
N ASP A 85 9.28 4.65 12.63
CA ASP A 85 8.66 3.33 12.81
C ASP A 85 7.30 3.42 13.51
N SER A 86 7.03 4.50 14.25
CA SER A 86 5.71 4.74 14.86
C SER A 86 4.67 5.31 13.89
N LYS A 87 5.11 5.79 12.72
CA LYS A 87 4.19 6.36 11.72
C LYS A 87 3.33 5.29 11.05
N GLY A 88 2.04 5.60 10.94
CA GLY A 88 1.09 4.80 10.17
C GLY A 88 1.35 4.85 8.66
N TYR A 89 0.81 3.87 7.97
CA TYR A 89 0.81 3.82 6.51
C TYR A 89 -0.43 4.51 5.94
N VAL A 90 -0.28 5.16 4.80
CA VAL A 90 -1.35 5.83 4.06
C VAL A 90 -1.56 5.10 2.74
N LEU A 91 -2.82 4.79 2.42
CA LEU A 91 -3.18 4.12 1.17
C LEU A 91 -2.90 5.05 -0.03
N MET A 92 -2.23 4.53 -1.06
CA MET A 92 -2.03 5.22 -2.33
C MET A 92 -3.24 5.08 -3.24
N THR A 93 -3.44 6.07 -4.10
CA THR A 93 -4.46 6.03 -5.14
C THR A 93 -3.89 5.35 -6.39
N GLN A 94 -4.60 4.34 -6.90
CA GLN A 94 -4.26 3.70 -8.16
C GLN A 94 -4.77 4.57 -9.32
N GLU A 95 -3.87 5.06 -10.19
CA GLU A 95 -4.21 5.81 -11.40
C GLU A 95 -4.64 4.87 -12.53
N THR A 96 -3.92 3.77 -12.74
CA THR A 96 -4.31 2.75 -13.71
C THR A 96 -5.65 2.16 -13.32
N PRO A 97 -6.64 2.06 -14.22
CA PRO A 97 -7.95 1.53 -13.87
C PRO A 97 -7.86 0.17 -13.17
N SER A 98 -8.57 0.02 -12.05
CA SER A 98 -8.56 -1.19 -11.24
C SER A 98 -9.16 -2.41 -11.97
N THR A 99 -9.90 -2.17 -13.04
CA THR A 99 -10.54 -3.17 -13.92
C THR A 99 -9.57 -3.82 -14.92
N ILE A 100 -8.32 -3.35 -15.00
CA ILE A 100 -7.29 -3.98 -15.84
C ILE A 100 -6.77 -5.21 -15.11
N TYR A 101 -6.89 -6.37 -15.76
CA TYR A 101 -6.42 -7.66 -15.26
C TYR A 101 -5.53 -8.37 -16.27
N SER A 102 -4.71 -9.27 -15.77
CA SER A 102 -3.84 -10.14 -16.58
C SER A 102 -4.61 -11.37 -17.04
N GLY A 103 -4.50 -11.72 -18.32
CA GLY A 103 -5.15 -12.90 -18.91
C GLY A 103 -4.42 -14.22 -18.61
N ASN A 104 -3.10 -14.18 -18.51
CA ASN A 104 -2.24 -15.32 -18.17
C ASN A 104 -0.99 -14.85 -17.45
N GLU A 105 -0.19 -15.78 -16.94
CA GLU A 105 0.96 -15.48 -16.07
C GLU A 105 2.07 -14.67 -16.76
N GLY A 106 2.17 -14.76 -18.09
CA GLY A 106 3.09 -13.93 -18.88
C GLY A 106 2.57 -12.53 -19.17
N ASP A 107 1.28 -12.30 -18.97
CA ASP A 107 0.62 -11.01 -19.23
C ASP A 107 0.80 -10.06 -18.04
N VAL A 108 2.00 -9.53 -17.90
CA VAL A 108 2.35 -8.55 -16.86
C VAL A 108 1.91 -7.16 -17.31
N LYS A 109 1.15 -6.49 -16.47
CA LYS A 109 0.63 -5.13 -16.69
C LYS A 109 1.36 -4.13 -15.82
N GLU A 110 1.48 -2.90 -16.32
CA GLU A 110 1.98 -1.77 -15.55
C GLU A 110 0.81 -1.10 -14.80
N TYR A 111 0.99 -0.89 -13.50
CA TYR A 111 0.06 -0.17 -12.63
C TYR A 111 0.77 1.00 -11.99
N ILE A 112 0.14 2.15 -12.05
CA ILE A 112 0.66 3.40 -11.51
C ILE A 112 -0.15 3.77 -10.28
N TYR A 113 0.56 4.11 -9.20
CA TYR A 113 0.01 4.58 -7.95
C TYR A 113 0.63 5.90 -7.58
N LYS A 114 -0.17 6.78 -7.00
CA LYS A 114 0.29 8.07 -6.46
C LYS A 114 -0.31 8.33 -5.09
N THR A 115 0.18 9.34 -4.43
CA THR A 115 -0.41 9.85 -3.21
C THR A 115 -1.78 10.48 -3.50
N SER A 116 -2.62 10.60 -2.48
CA SER A 116 -3.91 11.24 -2.62
C SER A 116 -3.72 12.77 -2.58
N GLY A 117 -3.95 13.41 -3.71
CA GLY A 117 -3.71 14.85 -3.88
C GLY A 117 -2.50 15.14 -4.76
N GLU A 118 -2.12 16.41 -4.85
CA GLU A 118 -0.95 16.88 -5.63
C GLU A 118 0.33 16.84 -4.79
N GLU A 119 0.20 16.95 -3.46
CA GLU A 119 1.32 16.96 -2.50
C GLU A 119 0.96 16.16 -1.26
N ILE A 120 1.98 15.55 -0.64
CA ILE A 120 1.83 14.88 0.65
C ILE A 120 1.72 15.94 1.74
N LYS A 121 0.59 15.90 2.48
CA LYS A 121 0.40 16.74 3.68
C LYS A 121 0.05 15.84 4.85
N TYR A 122 0.78 15.96 5.94
CA TYR A 122 0.50 15.23 7.16
C TYR A 122 0.76 16.07 8.40
N THR A 123 0.14 15.71 9.50
CA THR A 123 0.32 16.37 10.80
C THR A 123 1.02 15.42 11.76
N SER A 124 2.04 15.91 12.44
CA SER A 124 2.75 15.18 13.49
C SER A 124 2.92 16.11 14.68
N ASN A 125 2.53 15.67 15.88
CA ASN A 125 2.59 16.46 17.13
C ASN A 125 2.03 17.89 16.99
N GLY A 126 0.94 18.06 16.20
CA GLY A 126 0.30 19.36 15.97
C GLY A 126 1.00 20.27 14.97
N VAL A 127 2.09 19.83 14.34
CA VAL A 127 2.79 20.54 13.27
C VAL A 127 2.44 19.93 11.91
N ASN A 128 2.16 20.79 10.93
CA ASN A 128 1.88 20.36 9.57
C ASN A 128 3.18 20.30 8.77
N TYR A 129 3.34 19.22 8.02
CA TYR A 129 4.46 18.98 7.10
C TYR A 129 3.91 18.79 5.69
N ASP A 130 4.56 19.40 4.72
CA ASP A 130 4.26 19.34 3.28
C ASP A 130 5.41 18.71 2.47
N THR A 131 6.51 18.40 3.11
CA THR A 131 7.65 17.67 2.53
C THR A 131 8.10 16.53 3.42
N PHE A 132 8.85 15.60 2.83
CA PHE A 132 9.45 14.49 3.57
C PHE A 132 10.90 14.24 3.15
N LYS A 133 11.68 13.78 4.12
CA LYS A 133 13.08 13.36 3.97
C LYS A 133 13.23 11.85 3.88
N SER A 134 12.33 11.12 4.52
CA SER A 134 12.39 9.67 4.55
C SER A 134 11.04 9.06 4.23
N PHE A 135 11.06 7.92 3.55
CA PHE A 135 9.83 7.19 3.21
C PHE A 135 10.05 5.67 3.20
N ALA A 136 8.95 4.94 3.25
CA ALA A 136 8.87 3.52 2.94
C ALA A 136 7.55 3.24 2.22
N VAL A 137 7.55 2.21 1.38
CA VAL A 137 6.38 1.75 0.64
C VAL A 137 6.06 0.31 1.05
N LYS A 138 4.77 0.03 1.17
CA LYS A 138 4.24 -1.30 1.44
C LYS A 138 3.27 -1.70 0.34
N ALA A 139 3.47 -2.89 -0.23
CA ALA A 139 2.54 -3.52 -1.16
C ALA A 139 1.82 -4.66 -0.46
N VAL A 140 0.50 -4.67 -0.51
CA VAL A 140 -0.37 -5.71 0.04
C VAL A 140 -1.09 -6.40 -1.10
N MET A 141 -1.03 -7.72 -1.11
CA MET A 141 -1.66 -8.54 -2.13
C MET A 141 -2.86 -9.29 -1.55
N THR A 142 -3.98 -9.26 -2.28
CA THR A 142 -5.22 -9.91 -1.87
C THR A 142 -5.73 -10.82 -2.97
N SER A 143 -6.46 -11.86 -2.59
CA SER A 143 -7.16 -12.75 -3.54
C SER A 143 -8.45 -13.26 -2.90
N ASN A 144 -9.48 -13.40 -3.72
CA ASN A 144 -10.73 -14.08 -3.34
C ASN A 144 -10.69 -15.59 -3.59
N ASN A 145 -9.56 -16.10 -4.12
CA ASN A 145 -9.36 -17.50 -4.43
C ASN A 145 -7.94 -17.93 -4.03
N VAL A 146 -7.82 -18.95 -3.20
CA VAL A 146 -6.56 -19.45 -2.67
C VAL A 146 -5.62 -20.03 -3.75
N THR A 147 -6.16 -20.37 -4.90
CA THR A 147 -5.38 -20.92 -6.03
C THR A 147 -4.90 -19.85 -7.01
N VAL A 148 -5.36 -18.60 -6.86
CA VAL A 148 -5.06 -17.51 -7.78
C VAL A 148 -4.32 -16.42 -7.01
N VAL A 149 -3.06 -16.21 -7.35
CA VAL A 149 -2.14 -15.32 -6.62
C VAL A 149 -1.60 -14.24 -7.55
N PRO A 150 -1.69 -12.96 -7.19
CA PRO A 150 -1.01 -11.90 -7.94
C PRO A 150 0.52 -12.00 -7.72
N LYS A 151 1.31 -11.54 -8.69
CA LYS A 151 2.77 -11.58 -8.64
C LYS A 151 3.34 -10.23 -9.04
N ILE A 152 4.03 -9.57 -8.13
CA ILE A 152 4.80 -8.35 -8.44
C ILE A 152 6.12 -8.79 -9.08
N ARG A 153 6.40 -8.27 -10.28
CA ARG A 153 7.63 -8.54 -11.04
C ARG A 153 8.67 -7.46 -10.85
N ASP A 154 8.22 -6.22 -10.79
CA ASP A 154 9.08 -5.06 -10.64
C ASP A 154 8.35 -3.96 -9.87
N ILE A 155 9.11 -3.17 -9.11
CA ILE A 155 8.63 -2.02 -8.38
C ILE A 155 9.62 -0.86 -8.56
N ARG A 156 9.12 0.26 -9.03
CA ARG A 156 9.86 1.52 -9.13
C ARG A 156 9.19 2.58 -8.28
N ILE A 157 9.95 3.21 -7.40
CA ILE A 157 9.47 4.23 -6.48
C ILE A 157 10.19 5.53 -6.84
N ILE A 158 9.44 6.58 -7.07
CA ILE A 158 9.94 7.89 -7.48
C ILE A 158 9.47 8.90 -6.46
N ALA A 159 10.41 9.56 -5.79
CA ALA A 159 10.15 10.74 -4.98
C ALA A 159 10.22 11.98 -5.88
N LEU A 160 9.23 12.84 -5.79
CA LEU A 160 9.05 14.02 -6.63
C LEU A 160 8.99 15.26 -5.75
N ASP A 161 9.48 16.38 -6.28
CA ASP A 161 9.39 17.71 -5.69
C ASP A 161 8.37 18.54 -6.45
#